data_4233bb7bbc876040f433f8ccbc08f12a
#
_entry.id   4233bb7bbc876040f433f8ccbc08f12a
#
_cell.length_a   1.000
_cell.length_b   1.000
_cell.length_c   1.000
_cell.angle_alpha   90.00
_cell.angle_beta   90.00
_cell.angle_gamma   90.00
#
_symmetry.space_group_name_H-M   'P 1'
#
loop_
_entity.id
_entity.type
_entity.pdbx_description
1 polymer ?
#
loop_
_entity_poly.entity_id
_entity_poly.type
_entity_poly.pdbx_seq_one_letter_code
_entity_poly.pdbx_strand_id
1 'polypeptide(L)'
;MGNGKQRGNTDFMSSRHDFSRRSFLGIGLGGILSALTGMEAQAAETAGKARAKRVLVIFEQGGVSHMDTWDPKPDAPVEHRSPFPIIKTKADGVLFTELLSKTARVADKLTVVRCMTQPTPGIGNSHPKGSQYIFSGEAPGGPVEYPDISSVVAHRMGTDALYLPSNILLPGTSEQAYNSQIGFMPPGYAVFKTGGSPADPNWRVPNLGLLAGIDERRFKDRHDLLSALDVGYVNAGQSKDVQAMRSLMAQATDMLTNPQTRKAFDLTTEPDAMREKYGLGHRGQCYLLARKLIESGVRYVTVDVREPMHSFRDGKSVSYNGGSNMNWDHHDAIYSTSHTNTPNGGAGAGRYGIATWPMMGSTDQAFAALIEDMHQRGLLADTLVCFVTEFGRTPKINDRQGRDHWTNAFSFAFAGAGVPGGQVVGSTDREGGYITSSMAYTIEDYAATIYEKLGIDRSKPLYTPINRPIYLAAKGRPIAELF
;
A
#
# COMPACT_ATOMS: atom_id res chain seq x y z
N MET A 1 -17.76 40.97 -73.54
CA MET A 1 -18.81 40.13 -74.09
C MET A 1 -19.16 39.15 -72.93
N GLY A 2 -20.20 39.17 -72.34
CA GLY A 2 -21.60 39.38 -72.42
C GLY A 2 -22.18 38.70 -71.20
N ASN A 3 -22.80 39.48 -70.38
CA ASN A 3 -24.16 39.51 -69.86
C ASN A 3 -24.85 38.18 -69.50
N GLY A 4 -25.40 38.19 -68.30
CA GLY A 4 -26.51 37.30 -67.91
C GLY A 4 -26.86 37.44 -66.43
N LYS A 5 -27.71 38.41 -66.12
CA LYS A 5 -28.47 38.55 -64.85
C LYS A 5 -29.49 37.43 -64.74
N GLN A 6 -29.77 36.89 -63.54
CA GLN A 6 -31.17 36.84 -63.05
C GLN A 6 -31.23 36.71 -61.51
N ARG A 7 -32.17 37.42 -60.98
CA ARG A 7 -32.61 37.59 -59.58
C ARG A 7 -33.54 36.42 -59.21
N GLY A 8 -33.63 36.16 -57.93
CA GLY A 8 -34.73 35.34 -57.36
C GLY A 8 -34.50 35.12 -55.86
N ASN A 9 -34.92 35.99 -55.16
CA ASN A 9 -35.93 36.14 -54.13
C ASN A 9 -35.71 35.33 -52.84
N THR A 10 -35.59 36.10 -51.81
CA THR A 10 -35.57 35.84 -50.39
C THR A 10 -36.88 35.36 -49.85
N ASP A 11 -36.87 34.36 -48.95
CA ASP A 11 -37.80 34.32 -47.83
C ASP A 11 -37.11 33.73 -46.61
N PHE A 12 -36.76 34.68 -45.70
CA PHE A 12 -36.21 34.37 -44.37
C PHE A 12 -37.39 34.32 -43.41
N MET A 13 -37.92 33.14 -43.13
CA MET A 13 -38.85 32.93 -42.02
C MET A 13 -38.09 32.82 -40.72
N SER A 14 -38.11 33.85 -39.94
CA SER A 14 -37.69 33.90 -38.54
C SER A 14 -38.71 33.14 -37.66
N SER A 15 -38.43 31.95 -37.25
CA SER A 15 -39.15 31.33 -36.13
C SER A 15 -38.47 31.73 -34.82
N ARG A 16 -39.00 32.73 -34.15
CA ARG A 16 -38.71 33.00 -32.75
C ARG A 16 -39.35 31.92 -31.90
N HIS A 17 -38.56 30.96 -31.39
CA HIS A 17 -39.00 30.12 -30.30
C HIS A 17 -38.89 30.91 -29.00
N ASP A 18 -40.01 31.35 -28.48
CA ASP A 18 -40.16 31.85 -27.13
C ASP A 18 -39.88 30.69 -26.12
N PHE A 19 -38.66 30.66 -25.60
CA PHE A 19 -38.35 29.82 -24.43
C PHE A 19 -38.99 30.49 -23.19
N SER A 20 -40.08 29.93 -22.70
CA SER A 20 -40.73 30.39 -21.49
C SER A 20 -39.84 30.12 -20.27
N ARG A 21 -39.85 31.01 -19.28
CA ARG A 21 -39.11 30.88 -18.00
C ARG A 21 -39.44 29.56 -17.27
N ARG A 22 -40.59 28.93 -17.55
CA ARG A 22 -40.99 27.61 -17.03
C ARG A 22 -40.18 26.47 -17.62
N SER A 23 -39.76 26.53 -18.88
CA SER A 23 -38.95 25.52 -19.54
C SER A 23 -37.50 25.52 -18.99
N PHE A 24 -37.00 26.72 -18.60
CA PHE A 24 -35.66 26.82 -18.01
C PHE A 24 -35.58 26.25 -16.57
N LEU A 25 -36.63 26.40 -15.78
CA LEU A 25 -36.74 25.84 -14.44
C LEU A 25 -36.96 24.31 -14.47
N GLY A 26 -37.64 23.76 -15.46
CA GLY A 26 -37.84 22.31 -15.60
C GLY A 26 -36.54 21.56 -15.98
N ILE A 27 -35.69 22.17 -16.82
CA ILE A 27 -34.40 21.54 -17.22
C ILE A 27 -33.39 21.66 -16.08
N GLY A 28 -33.39 22.76 -15.31
CA GLY A 28 -32.48 22.92 -14.16
C GLY A 28 -32.77 21.97 -13.01
N LEU A 29 -34.03 21.83 -12.63
CA LEU A 29 -34.45 20.96 -11.53
C LEU A 29 -34.35 19.46 -11.89
N GLY A 30 -34.70 19.08 -13.11
CA GLY A 30 -34.57 17.71 -13.58
C GLY A 30 -33.10 17.27 -13.69
N GLY A 31 -32.20 18.16 -14.14
CA GLY A 31 -30.77 17.89 -14.21
C GLY A 31 -30.10 17.77 -12.84
N ILE A 32 -30.50 18.58 -11.86
CA ILE A 32 -30.01 18.50 -10.49
C ILE A 32 -30.55 17.25 -9.79
N LEU A 33 -31.82 16.89 -9.99
CA LEU A 33 -32.39 15.70 -9.39
C LEU A 33 -31.77 14.40 -9.96
N SER A 34 -31.51 14.34 -11.28
CA SER A 34 -30.83 13.20 -11.89
C SER A 34 -29.37 13.10 -11.49
N ALA A 35 -28.67 14.22 -11.27
CA ALA A 35 -27.32 14.22 -10.73
C ALA A 35 -27.28 13.75 -9.27
N LEU A 36 -28.22 14.19 -8.44
CA LEU A 36 -28.33 13.76 -7.03
C LEU A 36 -28.70 12.28 -6.92
N THR A 37 -29.67 11.78 -7.71
CA THR A 37 -30.02 10.37 -7.72
C THR A 37 -28.93 9.49 -8.29
N GLY A 38 -28.15 9.98 -9.27
CA GLY A 38 -26.96 9.30 -9.78
C GLY A 38 -25.85 9.21 -8.74
N MET A 39 -25.64 10.26 -7.95
CA MET A 39 -24.66 10.27 -6.85
C MET A 39 -25.08 9.36 -5.69
N GLU A 40 -26.37 9.34 -5.34
CA GLU A 40 -26.88 8.41 -4.30
C GLU A 40 -26.83 6.96 -4.76
N ALA A 41 -27.15 6.67 -6.03
CA ALA A 41 -27.04 5.33 -6.60
C ALA A 41 -25.58 4.86 -6.64
N GLN A 42 -24.64 5.72 -7.01
CA GLN A 42 -23.23 5.39 -7.01
C GLN A 42 -22.67 5.20 -5.59
N ALA A 43 -23.09 6.02 -4.62
CA ALA A 43 -22.71 5.85 -3.22
C ALA A 43 -23.30 4.56 -2.63
N ALA A 44 -24.54 4.19 -2.98
CA ALA A 44 -25.15 2.94 -2.58
C ALA A 44 -24.49 1.72 -3.25
N GLU A 45 -24.07 1.83 -4.52
CA GLU A 45 -23.33 0.80 -5.22
C GLU A 45 -21.94 0.59 -4.61
N THR A 46 -21.23 1.67 -4.27
CA THR A 46 -19.93 1.62 -3.59
C THR A 46 -20.07 0.97 -2.21
N ALA A 47 -21.09 1.34 -1.43
CA ALA A 47 -21.35 0.72 -0.13
C ALA A 47 -21.66 -0.78 -0.24
N GLY A 48 -22.33 -1.22 -1.32
CA GLY A 48 -22.58 -2.64 -1.59
C GLY A 48 -21.33 -3.45 -1.96
N LYS A 49 -20.28 -2.79 -2.47
CA LYS A 49 -18.98 -3.40 -2.84
C LYS A 49 -17.95 -3.37 -1.72
N ALA A 50 -18.13 -2.52 -0.72
CA ALA A 50 -17.22 -2.41 0.42
C ALA A 50 -17.20 -3.70 1.23
N ARG A 51 -16.06 -4.37 1.29
CA ARG A 51 -15.86 -5.61 2.04
C ARG A 51 -14.66 -5.55 3.00
N ALA A 52 -13.84 -4.50 2.91
CA ALA A 52 -12.69 -4.30 3.80
C ALA A 52 -13.05 -3.37 4.95
N LYS A 53 -12.66 -3.77 6.16
CA LYS A 53 -12.57 -2.87 7.31
C LYS A 53 -11.15 -2.42 7.55
N ARG A 54 -10.18 -3.22 7.07
CA ARG A 54 -8.74 -3.05 7.30
C ARG A 54 -7.94 -3.31 6.04
N VAL A 55 -6.76 -2.73 5.97
CA VAL A 55 -5.80 -2.94 4.88
C VAL A 55 -4.44 -3.29 5.47
N LEU A 56 -3.82 -4.32 4.92
CA LEU A 56 -2.45 -4.70 5.19
C LEU A 56 -1.65 -4.63 3.89
N VAL A 57 -0.72 -3.70 3.81
CA VAL A 57 0.18 -3.55 2.67
C VAL A 57 1.54 -4.15 3.01
N ILE A 58 1.96 -5.11 2.22
CA ILE A 58 3.30 -5.66 2.21
C ILE A 58 4.02 -5.01 1.04
N PHE A 59 4.86 -4.04 1.35
CA PHE A 59 5.64 -3.31 0.37
C PHE A 59 7.06 -3.85 0.31
N GLU A 60 7.36 -4.60 -0.72
CA GLU A 60 8.70 -5.13 -0.99
C GLU A 60 9.42 -4.17 -1.93
N GLN A 61 10.12 -3.21 -1.32
CA GLN A 61 10.80 -2.12 -2.02
C GLN A 61 11.99 -2.60 -2.84
N GLY A 62 12.18 -1.99 -3.98
CA GLY A 62 13.35 -2.19 -4.84
C GLY A 62 12.99 -2.84 -6.18
N GLY A 63 11.71 -3.05 -6.49
CA GLY A 63 11.28 -3.61 -7.75
C GLY A 63 11.40 -5.13 -7.81
N VAL A 64 10.45 -5.85 -7.22
CA VAL A 64 10.40 -7.31 -7.26
C VAL A 64 10.26 -7.77 -8.70
N SER A 65 11.18 -8.63 -9.16
CA SER A 65 11.13 -9.19 -10.51
C SER A 65 9.92 -10.10 -10.68
N HIS A 66 8.96 -9.67 -11.51
CA HIS A 66 7.77 -10.46 -11.82
C HIS A 66 8.12 -11.77 -12.53
N MET A 67 9.14 -11.76 -13.40
CA MET A 67 9.58 -12.94 -14.14
C MET A 67 10.23 -14.00 -13.26
N ASP A 68 10.87 -13.57 -12.17
CA ASP A 68 11.50 -14.49 -11.22
C ASP A 68 10.55 -14.91 -10.10
N THR A 69 9.29 -14.44 -10.10
CA THR A 69 8.30 -14.71 -9.05
C THR A 69 6.93 -15.12 -9.61
N TRP A 70 6.06 -14.12 -9.83
CA TRP A 70 4.64 -14.28 -10.09
C TRP A 70 4.26 -14.59 -11.53
N ASP A 71 5.09 -14.20 -12.50
CA ASP A 71 4.83 -14.28 -13.93
C ASP A 71 5.98 -14.96 -14.72
N PRO A 72 6.30 -16.23 -14.39
CA PRO A 72 7.37 -16.95 -15.08
C PRO A 72 7.04 -17.13 -16.56
N LYS A 73 8.07 -16.99 -17.40
CA LYS A 73 8.00 -17.09 -18.86
C LYS A 73 8.87 -18.25 -19.38
N PRO A 74 8.37 -19.50 -19.35
CA PRO A 74 9.17 -20.68 -19.73
C PRO A 74 9.67 -20.62 -21.17
N ASP A 75 8.87 -20.01 -22.05
CA ASP A 75 9.14 -19.95 -23.50
C ASP A 75 9.89 -18.68 -23.92
N ALA A 76 10.27 -17.83 -22.97
CA ALA A 76 11.09 -16.65 -23.25
C ALA A 76 12.50 -17.07 -23.71
N PRO A 77 13.19 -16.23 -24.50
CA PRO A 77 14.61 -16.41 -24.80
C PRO A 77 15.45 -16.61 -23.53
N VAL A 78 16.55 -17.35 -23.64
CA VAL A 78 17.39 -17.70 -22.48
C VAL A 78 17.93 -16.47 -21.74
N GLU A 79 18.17 -15.38 -22.46
CA GLU A 79 18.61 -14.09 -21.92
C GLU A 79 17.50 -13.31 -21.18
N HIS A 80 16.26 -13.77 -21.22
CA HIS A 80 15.10 -13.13 -20.58
C HIS A 80 14.53 -14.01 -19.46
N ARG A 81 14.40 -15.31 -19.71
CA ARG A 81 13.72 -16.20 -18.76
C ARG A 81 14.46 -16.34 -17.43
N SER A 82 13.70 -16.54 -16.39
CA SER A 82 14.23 -16.91 -15.07
C SER A 82 14.99 -18.24 -15.15
N PRO A 83 16.15 -18.39 -14.50
CA PRO A 83 16.83 -19.66 -14.40
C PRO A 83 16.18 -20.61 -13.38
N PHE A 84 15.23 -20.12 -12.56
CA PHE A 84 14.58 -20.94 -11.54
C PHE A 84 13.49 -21.82 -12.14
N PRO A 85 13.37 -23.06 -11.70
CA PRO A 85 12.28 -23.95 -12.08
C PRO A 85 10.90 -23.32 -11.87
N ILE A 86 9.98 -23.67 -12.76
CA ILE A 86 8.60 -23.29 -12.67
C ILE A 86 7.83 -24.38 -11.95
N ILE A 87 7.00 -24.01 -11.00
CA ILE A 87 6.21 -24.91 -10.18
C ILE A 87 4.71 -24.66 -10.35
N LYS A 88 3.95 -25.74 -10.20
CA LYS A 88 2.49 -25.65 -10.03
C LYS A 88 2.16 -25.08 -8.67
N THR A 89 1.10 -24.30 -8.62
CA THR A 89 0.55 -23.81 -7.36
C THR A 89 -0.70 -24.60 -6.96
N LYS A 90 -1.25 -24.28 -5.80
CA LYS A 90 -2.53 -24.82 -5.34
C LYS A 90 -3.72 -24.27 -6.14
N ALA A 91 -3.52 -23.24 -6.93
CA ALA A 91 -4.52 -22.68 -7.84
C ALA A 91 -4.34 -23.31 -9.22
N ASP A 92 -5.42 -23.88 -9.78
CA ASP A 92 -5.39 -24.54 -11.07
C ASP A 92 -4.93 -23.59 -12.19
N GLY A 93 -3.94 -24.03 -12.98
CA GLY A 93 -3.41 -23.25 -14.09
C GLY A 93 -2.50 -22.09 -13.72
N VAL A 94 -2.33 -21.79 -12.43
CA VAL A 94 -1.43 -20.72 -11.97
C VAL A 94 -0.04 -21.30 -11.68
N LEU A 95 0.95 -20.70 -12.31
CA LEU A 95 2.36 -21.09 -12.18
C LEU A 95 3.17 -19.96 -11.54
N PHE A 96 4.10 -20.33 -10.65
CA PHE A 96 5.12 -19.46 -10.08
C PHE A 96 6.51 -20.06 -10.32
N THR A 97 7.56 -19.31 -10.00
CA THR A 97 8.89 -19.91 -9.87
C THR A 97 9.00 -20.64 -8.53
N GLU A 98 9.96 -21.55 -8.41
CA GLU A 98 10.23 -22.27 -7.15
C GLU A 98 10.59 -21.35 -5.98
N LEU A 99 11.00 -20.11 -6.25
CA LEU A 99 11.27 -19.09 -5.23
C LEU A 99 10.07 -18.81 -4.35
N LEU A 100 8.85 -19.03 -4.86
CA LEU A 100 7.59 -18.87 -4.14
C LEU A 100 6.96 -20.23 -3.75
N SER A 101 7.79 -21.20 -3.41
CA SER A 101 7.32 -22.59 -3.15
C SER A 101 6.35 -22.71 -1.97
N LYS A 102 6.46 -21.88 -0.94
CA LYS A 102 5.52 -21.84 0.19
C LYS A 102 4.28 -21.04 -0.17
N THR A 103 4.43 -19.90 -0.82
CA THR A 103 3.33 -19.08 -1.33
C THR A 103 2.49 -19.84 -2.35
N ALA A 104 3.08 -20.70 -3.18
CA ALA A 104 2.37 -21.55 -4.11
C ALA A 104 1.33 -22.46 -3.42
N ARG A 105 1.54 -22.85 -2.16
CA ARG A 105 0.60 -23.66 -1.36
C ARG A 105 -0.64 -22.90 -0.88
N VAL A 106 -0.60 -21.59 -0.90
CA VAL A 106 -1.69 -20.69 -0.50
C VAL A 106 -2.25 -19.88 -1.67
N ALA A 107 -1.82 -20.17 -2.90
CA ALA A 107 -2.21 -19.47 -4.12
C ALA A 107 -3.71 -19.53 -4.38
N ASP A 108 -4.42 -20.53 -3.87
CA ASP A 108 -5.89 -20.63 -3.89
C ASP A 108 -6.59 -19.47 -3.16
N LYS A 109 -5.86 -18.67 -2.40
CA LYS A 109 -6.35 -17.50 -1.66
C LYS A 109 -5.89 -16.17 -2.26
N LEU A 110 -5.10 -16.23 -3.32
CA LEU A 110 -4.48 -15.06 -3.94
C LEU A 110 -5.08 -14.76 -5.31
N THR A 111 -5.22 -13.48 -5.62
CA THR A 111 -5.32 -12.98 -7.00
C THR A 111 -4.02 -12.28 -7.34
N VAL A 112 -3.37 -12.73 -8.41
CA VAL A 112 -2.16 -12.09 -8.94
C VAL A 112 -2.53 -11.23 -10.14
N VAL A 113 -2.31 -9.92 -10.03
CA VAL A 113 -2.51 -8.96 -11.12
C VAL A 113 -1.17 -8.80 -11.85
N ARG A 114 -1.04 -9.38 -13.06
CA ARG A 114 0.19 -9.36 -13.87
C ARG A 114 0.26 -8.18 -14.85
N CYS A 115 -0.77 -7.38 -14.89
CA CYS A 115 -0.89 -6.27 -15.83
C CYS A 115 -0.79 -4.90 -15.14
N MET A 116 0.04 -4.80 -14.10
CA MET A 116 0.38 -3.52 -13.51
C MET A 116 1.39 -2.77 -14.38
N THR A 117 1.21 -1.46 -14.51
CA THR A 117 2.10 -0.57 -15.28
C THR A 117 2.19 0.80 -14.64
N GLN A 118 3.28 1.50 -14.90
CA GLN A 118 3.51 2.86 -14.44
C GLN A 118 3.97 3.73 -15.62
N PRO A 119 3.04 4.21 -16.44
CA PRO A 119 3.37 4.90 -17.69
C PRO A 119 3.87 6.34 -17.50
N THR A 120 3.90 6.86 -16.27
CA THR A 120 4.22 8.27 -15.99
C THR A 120 5.71 8.55 -16.21
N PRO A 121 6.08 9.40 -17.18
CA PRO A 121 7.48 9.73 -17.46
C PRO A 121 8.19 10.32 -16.23
N GLY A 122 9.46 9.93 -16.01
CA GLY A 122 10.32 10.50 -14.95
C GLY A 122 10.08 9.99 -13.53
N ILE A 123 9.11 9.08 -13.33
CA ILE A 123 8.87 8.41 -12.04
C ILE A 123 9.54 7.04 -12.02
N GLY A 124 9.46 6.31 -13.12
CA GLY A 124 9.75 4.89 -13.23
C GLY A 124 11.18 4.43 -12.95
N ASN A 125 12.14 5.32 -12.84
CA ASN A 125 13.54 4.95 -12.56
C ASN A 125 14.01 5.46 -11.19
N SER A 126 13.08 5.80 -10.30
CA SER A 126 13.42 6.36 -9.00
C SER A 126 12.65 5.65 -7.89
N HIS A 127 13.33 4.89 -7.05
CA HIS A 127 12.72 4.25 -5.88
C HIS A 127 12.00 5.24 -4.96
N PRO A 128 12.57 6.41 -4.60
CA PRO A 128 11.84 7.38 -3.80
C PRO A 128 10.54 7.86 -4.43
N LYS A 129 10.56 8.18 -5.73
CA LYS A 129 9.35 8.64 -6.44
C LYS A 129 8.34 7.50 -6.64
N GLY A 130 8.81 6.32 -6.99
CA GLY A 130 7.97 5.13 -7.11
C GLY A 130 7.31 4.75 -5.80
N SER A 131 8.05 4.82 -4.69
CA SER A 131 7.51 4.57 -3.35
C SER A 131 6.46 5.61 -2.97
N GLN A 132 6.72 6.91 -3.18
CA GLN A 132 5.72 7.96 -2.96
C GLN A 132 4.44 7.70 -3.75
N TYR A 133 4.59 7.24 -5.00
CA TYR A 133 3.46 6.93 -5.86
C TYR A 133 2.62 5.77 -5.31
N ILE A 134 3.26 4.67 -4.92
CA ILE A 134 2.57 3.51 -4.29
C ILE A 134 1.84 3.94 -3.02
N PHE A 135 2.47 4.74 -2.17
CA PHE A 135 1.88 5.12 -0.88
C PHE A 135 0.77 6.16 -1.00
N SER A 136 0.90 7.11 -1.93
CA SER A 136 -0.13 8.16 -2.12
C SER A 136 -1.21 7.78 -3.13
N GLY A 137 -0.92 6.89 -4.09
CA GLY A 137 -1.77 6.64 -5.25
C GLY A 137 -1.80 7.80 -6.24
N GLU A 138 -0.86 8.75 -6.12
CA GLU A 138 -0.79 9.95 -6.96
C GLU A 138 0.65 10.17 -7.43
N ALA A 139 0.81 10.53 -8.70
CA ALA A 139 2.12 10.77 -9.29
C ALA A 139 2.85 11.92 -8.58
N PRO A 140 4.06 11.71 -8.03
CA PRO A 140 4.81 12.74 -7.35
C PRO A 140 5.36 13.81 -8.32
N GLY A 141 5.74 14.97 -7.76
CA GLY A 141 6.35 16.06 -8.53
C GLY A 141 5.36 17.12 -9.02
N GLY A 142 4.09 17.01 -8.65
CA GLY A 142 3.09 18.06 -8.85
C GLY A 142 3.25 19.22 -7.84
N PRO A 143 2.41 20.27 -7.96
CA PRO A 143 2.44 21.44 -7.08
C PRO A 143 1.88 21.14 -5.66
N VAL A 144 1.38 19.95 -5.43
CA VAL A 144 0.81 19.49 -4.16
C VAL A 144 1.53 18.22 -3.76
N GLU A 145 1.97 18.16 -2.51
CA GLU A 145 2.44 16.95 -1.89
C GLU A 145 1.24 16.16 -1.37
N TYR A 146 0.99 15.01 -1.98
CA TYR A 146 -0.18 14.18 -1.63
C TYR A 146 0.08 13.38 -0.35
N PRO A 147 -0.95 13.23 0.51
CA PRO A 147 -0.86 12.35 1.66
C PRO A 147 -0.84 10.88 1.25
N ASP A 148 -0.22 10.05 2.07
CA ASP A 148 -0.30 8.60 1.95
C ASP A 148 -1.75 8.11 2.07
N ILE A 149 -2.08 7.04 1.36
CA ILE A 149 -3.37 6.35 1.45
C ILE A 149 -3.71 6.03 2.92
N SER A 150 -2.70 5.59 3.70
CA SER A 150 -2.86 5.28 5.12
C SER A 150 -3.34 6.48 5.94
N SER A 151 -2.80 7.68 5.68
CA SER A 151 -3.21 8.93 6.32
C SER A 151 -4.63 9.35 5.92
N VAL A 152 -4.98 9.15 4.64
CA VAL A 152 -6.35 9.37 4.15
C VAL A 152 -7.34 8.43 4.82
N VAL A 153 -7.00 7.14 4.93
CA VAL A 153 -7.84 6.14 5.62
C VAL A 153 -8.01 6.51 7.09
N ALA A 154 -6.93 6.90 7.78
CA ALA A 154 -7.00 7.39 9.16
C ALA A 154 -7.96 8.58 9.32
N HIS A 155 -7.90 9.53 8.39
CA HIS A 155 -8.77 10.70 8.39
C HIS A 155 -10.25 10.35 8.10
N ARG A 156 -10.51 9.46 7.14
CA ARG A 156 -11.88 9.15 6.69
C ARG A 156 -12.60 8.17 7.61
N MET A 157 -11.86 7.25 8.23
CA MET A 157 -12.43 6.13 8.95
C MET A 157 -12.09 6.10 10.44
N GLY A 158 -11.05 6.83 10.89
CA GLY A 158 -10.57 6.77 12.27
C GLY A 158 -10.00 5.39 12.64
N THR A 159 -10.14 5.02 13.91
CA THR A 159 -9.68 3.72 14.44
C THR A 159 -10.83 2.99 15.16
N ASP A 160 -10.84 1.65 15.07
CA ASP A 160 -11.73 0.80 15.87
C ASP A 160 -11.20 0.62 17.30
N ALA A 161 -9.88 0.75 17.47
CA ALA A 161 -9.19 0.62 18.75
C ALA A 161 -8.62 1.98 19.18
N LEU A 162 -9.34 2.69 20.06
CA LEU A 162 -8.96 4.04 20.49
C LEU A 162 -7.57 4.11 21.13
N TYR A 163 -7.11 2.99 21.69
CA TYR A 163 -5.79 2.84 22.31
C TYR A 163 -4.66 2.51 21.29
N LEU A 164 -4.96 2.44 19.99
CA LEU A 164 -3.98 2.20 18.93
C LEU A 164 -4.08 3.27 17.83
N PRO A 165 -2.97 3.60 17.17
CA PRO A 165 -3.01 4.42 15.97
C PRO A 165 -3.86 3.75 14.88
N SER A 166 -4.55 4.56 14.08
CA SER A 166 -5.33 4.03 12.95
C SER A 166 -4.46 3.53 11.79
N ASN A 167 -3.22 4.02 11.69
CA ASN A 167 -2.26 3.68 10.65
C ASN A 167 -0.86 3.49 11.22
N ILE A 168 -0.22 2.38 10.86
CA ILE A 168 1.10 1.99 11.38
C ILE A 168 2.00 1.56 10.23
N LEU A 169 3.27 2.00 10.26
CA LEU A 169 4.35 1.57 9.38
C LEU A 169 5.38 0.75 10.16
N LEU A 170 5.66 -0.45 9.68
CA LEU A 170 6.62 -1.40 10.25
C LEU A 170 7.85 -1.54 9.36
N PRO A 171 9.05 -1.44 9.89
CA PRO A 171 9.41 -0.84 11.17
C PRO A 171 9.42 0.70 11.12
N GLY A 172 9.38 1.30 9.92
CA GLY A 172 9.40 2.76 9.74
C GLY A 172 10.71 3.39 10.20
N THR A 173 11.83 2.77 9.89
CA THR A 173 13.18 3.30 10.19
C THR A 173 13.49 4.54 9.36
N SER A 174 14.57 5.26 9.71
CA SER A 174 15.01 6.44 8.97
C SER A 174 15.37 6.14 7.52
N GLU A 175 15.79 4.92 7.22
CA GLU A 175 16.11 4.46 5.87
C GLU A 175 14.90 4.40 4.94
N GLN A 176 13.70 4.34 5.54
CA GLN A 176 12.40 4.27 4.86
C GLN A 176 11.61 5.57 4.99
N ALA A 177 12.24 6.65 5.46
CA ALA A 177 11.57 7.91 5.78
C ALA A 177 10.84 8.54 4.58
N TYR A 178 11.34 8.33 3.38
CA TYR A 178 10.70 8.84 2.15
C TYR A 178 9.45 8.05 1.74
N ASN A 179 9.12 6.96 2.43
CA ASN A 179 7.97 6.11 2.14
C ASN A 179 6.73 6.49 2.96
N SER A 180 6.78 7.55 3.73
CA SER A 180 5.61 7.96 4.50
C SER A 180 5.51 9.48 4.55
N GLN A 181 4.50 10.00 3.90
CA GLN A 181 4.24 11.43 3.79
C GLN A 181 2.84 11.75 4.22
N ILE A 182 2.73 12.74 5.10
CA ILE A 182 1.44 13.26 5.54
C ILE A 182 0.84 14.24 4.52
N GLY A 183 1.69 14.77 3.60
CA GLY A 183 1.29 15.78 2.64
C GLY A 183 0.71 17.01 3.32
N PHE A 184 -0.43 17.46 2.82
CA PHE A 184 -1.13 18.65 3.35
C PHE A 184 -2.09 18.33 4.52
N MET A 185 -2.12 17.11 5.03
CA MET A 185 -3.03 16.72 6.11
C MET A 185 -2.53 17.17 7.49
N PRO A 186 -3.44 17.36 8.46
CA PRO A 186 -3.05 17.65 9.83
C PRO A 186 -2.16 16.58 10.44
N PRO A 187 -1.19 16.96 11.32
CA PRO A 187 -0.23 16.04 11.93
C PRO A 187 -0.82 14.82 12.63
N GLY A 188 -2.07 14.90 13.08
CA GLY A 188 -2.79 13.82 13.75
C GLY A 188 -3.03 12.57 12.89
N TYR A 189 -2.88 12.68 11.60
CA TYR A 189 -3.04 11.57 10.66
C TYR A 189 -1.72 11.01 10.16
N ALA A 190 -0.59 11.47 10.72
CA ALA A 190 0.73 10.94 10.43
C ALA A 190 0.79 9.44 10.78
N VAL A 191 1.52 8.67 9.97
CA VAL A 191 1.70 7.26 10.23
C VAL A 191 2.55 7.04 11.48
N PHE A 192 2.12 6.13 12.35
CA PHE A 192 2.88 5.73 13.52
C PHE A 192 3.97 4.74 13.12
N LYS A 193 5.24 5.02 13.47
CA LYS A 193 6.40 4.18 13.15
C LYS A 193 6.86 3.43 14.39
N THR A 194 7.00 2.11 14.28
CA THR A 194 7.37 1.29 15.44
C THR A 194 8.87 1.29 15.73
N GLY A 195 9.69 1.55 14.72
CA GLY A 195 11.16 1.50 14.86
C GLY A 195 11.71 0.11 15.19
N GLY A 196 13.01 -0.06 15.03
CA GLY A 196 13.75 -1.25 15.46
C GLY A 196 13.31 -2.56 14.80
N SER A 197 13.65 -3.67 15.44
CA SER A 197 13.36 -5.01 14.93
C SER A 197 12.57 -5.83 15.96
N PRO A 198 11.32 -6.25 15.64
CA PRO A 198 10.57 -7.14 16.53
C PRO A 198 11.20 -8.53 16.73
N ALA A 199 12.21 -8.87 15.93
CA ALA A 199 13.00 -10.10 16.12
C ALA A 199 14.01 -10.01 17.27
N ASP A 200 14.37 -8.79 17.70
CA ASP A 200 15.24 -8.58 18.86
C ASP A 200 14.44 -8.87 20.14
N PRO A 201 14.90 -9.76 21.01
CA PRO A 201 14.22 -10.06 22.27
C PRO A 201 14.04 -8.83 23.20
N ASN A 202 14.92 -7.86 23.05
CA ASN A 202 14.88 -6.61 23.83
C ASN A 202 14.10 -5.49 23.14
N TRP A 203 13.59 -5.75 21.94
CA TRP A 203 12.86 -4.73 21.20
C TRP A 203 11.61 -4.27 21.97
N ARG A 204 11.44 -2.97 21.99
CA ARG A 204 10.24 -2.30 22.48
C ARG A 204 9.96 -1.14 21.54
N VAL A 205 8.68 -0.84 21.34
CA VAL A 205 8.30 0.34 20.58
C VAL A 205 8.81 1.60 21.29
N PRO A 206 9.59 2.45 20.65
CA PRO A 206 10.10 3.67 21.27
C PRO A 206 8.96 4.54 21.80
N ASN A 207 9.14 5.09 22.98
CA ASN A 207 8.21 6.03 23.63
C ASN A 207 6.78 5.47 23.88
N LEU A 208 6.58 4.17 23.82
CA LEU A 208 5.31 3.51 24.15
C LEU A 208 5.28 3.03 25.60
N GLY A 209 5.71 3.86 26.49
CA GLY A 209 5.70 3.61 27.93
C GLY A 209 5.97 4.88 28.71
N LEU A 210 5.62 4.84 29.98
CA LEU A 210 5.89 5.97 30.88
C LEU A 210 7.41 6.12 31.07
N LEU A 211 7.86 7.36 31.18
CA LEU A 211 9.27 7.67 31.46
C LEU A 211 9.71 7.05 32.78
N ALA A 212 10.98 6.68 32.86
CA ALA A 212 11.57 6.17 34.08
C ALA A 212 11.32 7.13 35.25
N GLY A 213 10.81 6.59 36.38
CA GLY A 213 10.45 7.36 37.56
C GLY A 213 9.07 8.05 37.52
N ILE A 214 8.30 7.82 36.45
CA ILE A 214 6.89 8.24 36.37
C ILE A 214 6.03 6.97 36.36
N ASP A 215 5.30 6.74 37.44
CA ASP A 215 4.25 5.74 37.53
C ASP A 215 2.91 6.26 36.96
N GLU A 216 1.94 5.39 36.80
CA GLU A 216 0.62 5.73 36.25
C GLU A 216 -0.08 6.82 37.06
N ARG A 217 0.09 6.82 38.40
CA ARG A 217 -0.51 7.82 39.30
C ARG A 217 0.09 9.20 39.01
N ARG A 218 1.43 9.31 39.00
CA ARG A 218 2.12 10.58 38.73
C ARG A 218 1.83 11.09 37.31
N PHE A 219 1.67 10.20 36.38
CA PHE A 219 1.29 10.55 35.00
C PHE A 219 -0.14 11.13 35.01
N LYS A 220 -1.08 10.45 35.66
CA LYS A 220 -2.46 10.92 35.79
C LYS A 220 -2.55 12.27 36.51
N ASP A 221 -1.86 12.45 37.61
CA ASP A 221 -1.86 13.71 38.37
C ASP A 221 -1.35 14.89 37.50
N ARG A 222 -0.32 14.65 36.69
CA ARG A 222 0.19 15.65 35.74
C ARG A 222 -0.77 15.96 34.59
N HIS A 223 -1.43 14.93 34.07
CA HIS A 223 -2.45 15.10 33.03
C HIS A 223 -3.67 15.86 33.54
N ASP A 224 -4.14 15.53 34.74
CA ASP A 224 -5.27 16.21 35.41
C ASP A 224 -4.94 17.68 35.67
N LEU A 225 -3.71 17.98 36.14
CA LEU A 225 -3.23 19.34 36.32
C LEU A 225 -3.19 20.13 35.01
N LEU A 226 -2.65 19.53 33.95
CA LEU A 226 -2.60 20.14 32.60
C LEU A 226 -4.02 20.43 32.12
N SER A 227 -4.94 19.47 32.27
CA SER A 227 -6.34 19.62 31.87
C SER A 227 -7.04 20.74 32.65
N ALA A 228 -6.75 20.87 33.95
CA ALA A 228 -7.29 21.96 34.81
C ALA A 228 -6.78 23.34 34.37
N LEU A 229 -5.50 23.44 33.96
CA LEU A 229 -4.91 24.68 33.44
C LEU A 229 -5.53 25.04 32.07
N ASP A 230 -5.74 24.05 31.22
CA ASP A 230 -6.33 24.22 29.88
C ASP A 230 -7.78 24.72 29.95
N VAL A 231 -8.54 24.36 30.99
CA VAL A 231 -9.91 24.88 31.19
C VAL A 231 -9.92 26.41 31.33
N GLY A 232 -8.87 27.01 31.91
CA GLY A 232 -8.71 28.47 31.99
C GLY A 232 -8.54 29.16 30.62
N TYR A 233 -8.11 28.44 29.59
CA TYR A 233 -7.94 28.92 28.23
C TYR A 233 -9.08 28.55 27.27
N VAL A 234 -10.12 27.84 27.77
CA VAL A 234 -11.24 27.34 26.95
C VAL A 234 -11.98 28.43 26.17
N ASN A 235 -12.00 29.65 26.69
CA ASN A 235 -12.67 30.79 26.04
C ASN A 235 -11.90 31.34 24.80
N ALA A 236 -10.64 30.97 24.61
CA ALA A 236 -9.82 31.37 23.45
C ALA A 236 -9.78 30.33 22.33
N GLY A 237 -10.33 29.14 22.52
CA GLY A 237 -9.92 28.00 21.74
C GLY A 237 -11.02 27.17 21.12
N GLN A 238 -11.93 27.76 20.34
CA GLN A 238 -12.77 26.99 19.39
C GLN A 238 -12.06 26.76 18.05
N SER A 239 -10.75 26.98 17.92
CA SER A 239 -10.07 26.68 16.67
C SER A 239 -10.00 25.16 16.43
N LYS A 240 -10.19 24.75 15.19
CA LYS A 240 -10.09 23.34 14.76
C LYS A 240 -8.72 22.73 15.14
N ASP A 241 -7.68 23.56 15.15
CA ASP A 241 -6.31 23.13 15.47
C ASP A 241 -6.15 22.77 16.95
N VAL A 242 -6.78 23.54 17.87
CA VAL A 242 -6.78 23.24 19.30
C VAL A 242 -7.55 21.94 19.59
N GLN A 243 -8.67 21.73 18.91
CA GLN A 243 -9.45 20.49 19.05
C GLN A 243 -8.67 19.28 18.53
N ALA A 244 -7.99 19.42 17.38
CA ALA A 244 -7.12 18.39 16.83
C ALA A 244 -5.97 18.04 17.80
N MET A 245 -5.31 19.05 18.38
CA MET A 245 -4.24 18.84 19.35
C MET A 245 -4.73 18.11 20.60
N ARG A 246 -5.89 18.47 21.13
CA ARG A 246 -6.49 17.77 22.29
C ARG A 246 -6.82 16.32 21.98
N SER A 247 -7.38 16.04 20.80
CA SER A 247 -7.65 14.66 20.37
C SER A 247 -6.37 13.83 20.28
N LEU A 248 -5.28 14.41 19.76
CA LEU A 248 -3.97 13.76 19.71
C LEU A 248 -3.38 13.49 21.09
N MET A 249 -3.50 14.45 22.03
CA MET A 249 -3.06 14.28 23.42
C MET A 249 -3.85 13.19 24.12
N ALA A 250 -5.17 13.13 23.93
CA ALA A 250 -6.02 12.08 24.47
C ALA A 250 -5.61 10.71 23.93
N GLN A 251 -5.43 10.58 22.61
CA GLN A 251 -4.98 9.34 21.98
C GLN A 251 -3.59 8.92 22.49
N ALA A 252 -2.65 9.84 22.61
CA ALA A 252 -1.32 9.55 23.15
C ALA A 252 -1.40 9.09 24.62
N THR A 253 -2.26 9.71 25.41
CA THR A 253 -2.51 9.31 26.81
C THR A 253 -3.06 7.88 26.88
N ASP A 254 -4.08 7.56 26.09
CA ASP A 254 -4.67 6.23 26.01
C ASP A 254 -3.62 5.19 25.58
N MET A 255 -2.80 5.50 24.57
CA MET A 255 -1.72 4.63 24.12
C MET A 255 -0.69 4.34 25.22
N LEU A 256 -0.34 5.32 26.05
CA LEU A 256 0.66 5.18 27.11
C LEU A 256 0.14 4.41 28.32
N THR A 257 -1.15 4.53 28.62
CA THR A 257 -1.74 4.00 29.85
C THR A 257 -2.49 2.69 29.66
N ASN A 258 -3.01 2.41 28.45
CA ASN A 258 -3.80 1.21 28.20
C ASN A 258 -2.92 -0.06 28.08
N PRO A 259 -3.14 -1.09 28.94
CA PRO A 259 -2.39 -2.34 28.83
C PRO A 259 -2.57 -3.07 27.51
N GLN A 260 -3.70 -2.90 26.82
CA GLN A 260 -3.97 -3.52 25.52
C GLN A 260 -3.03 -2.98 24.44
N THR A 261 -2.61 -1.72 24.54
CA THR A 261 -1.60 -1.15 23.64
C THR A 261 -0.30 -1.95 23.70
N ARG A 262 0.23 -2.14 24.90
CA ARG A 262 1.47 -2.94 25.10
C ARG A 262 1.30 -4.36 24.59
N LYS A 263 0.16 -5.00 24.88
CA LYS A 263 -0.16 -6.36 24.44
C LYS A 263 -0.21 -6.48 22.90
N ALA A 264 -0.73 -5.48 22.21
CA ALA A 264 -0.81 -5.47 20.76
C ALA A 264 0.58 -5.50 20.07
N PHE A 265 1.59 -4.87 20.69
CA PHE A 265 2.96 -4.86 20.19
C PHE A 265 3.84 -5.98 20.76
N ASP A 266 3.39 -6.75 21.71
CA ASP A 266 4.17 -7.78 22.39
C ASP A 266 4.08 -9.13 21.69
N LEU A 267 5.11 -9.51 20.93
CA LEU A 267 5.20 -10.80 20.25
C LEU A 267 5.49 -11.97 21.19
N THR A 268 5.87 -11.75 22.44
CA THR A 268 6.08 -12.85 23.40
C THR A 268 4.77 -13.52 23.79
N THR A 269 3.64 -12.90 23.49
CA THR A 269 2.30 -13.48 23.68
C THR A 269 1.88 -14.44 22.57
N GLU A 270 2.64 -14.50 21.46
CA GLU A 270 2.41 -15.45 20.39
C GLU A 270 3.14 -16.78 20.69
N PRO A 271 2.53 -17.94 20.36
CA PRO A 271 3.19 -19.23 20.51
C PRO A 271 4.50 -19.29 19.71
N ASP A 272 5.53 -19.93 20.27
CA ASP A 272 6.83 -20.08 19.59
C ASP A 272 6.68 -20.73 18.21
N ALA A 273 5.85 -21.76 18.07
CA ALA A 273 5.56 -22.40 16.80
C ALA A 273 4.98 -21.42 15.75
N MET A 274 4.21 -20.41 16.18
CA MET A 274 3.69 -19.38 15.29
C MET A 274 4.81 -18.43 14.88
N ARG A 275 5.65 -18.02 15.81
CA ARG A 275 6.81 -17.17 15.53
C ARG A 275 7.78 -17.83 14.56
N GLU A 276 8.05 -19.15 14.75
CA GLU A 276 8.87 -19.96 13.86
C GLU A 276 8.24 -20.11 12.46
N LYS A 277 6.91 -20.30 12.40
CA LYS A 277 6.17 -20.42 11.13
C LYS A 277 6.37 -19.20 10.24
N TYR A 278 6.31 -18.00 10.80
CA TYR A 278 6.59 -16.74 10.07
C TYR A 278 8.09 -16.56 9.78
N GLY A 279 8.96 -17.19 10.57
CA GLY A 279 10.41 -17.00 10.54
C GLY A 279 10.86 -16.05 11.65
N LEU A 280 11.90 -16.47 12.39
CA LEU A 280 12.43 -15.72 13.53
C LEU A 280 13.29 -14.51 13.14
N GLY A 281 13.51 -14.29 11.84
CA GLY A 281 14.19 -13.11 11.31
C GLY A 281 13.33 -11.85 11.36
N HIS A 282 13.96 -10.72 11.04
CA HIS A 282 13.34 -9.41 11.08
C HIS A 282 12.05 -9.34 10.24
N ARG A 283 12.10 -9.81 8.99
CA ARG A 283 10.93 -9.83 8.09
C ARG A 283 9.78 -10.65 8.67
N GLY A 284 10.06 -11.88 9.09
CA GLY A 284 9.04 -12.78 9.65
C GLY A 284 8.34 -12.19 10.85
N GLN A 285 9.10 -11.58 11.78
CA GLN A 285 8.53 -11.00 12.98
C GLN A 285 7.80 -9.67 12.71
N CYS A 286 8.20 -8.90 11.69
CA CYS A 286 7.41 -7.74 11.24
C CYS A 286 6.07 -8.15 10.61
N TYR A 287 6.04 -9.20 9.81
CA TYR A 287 4.79 -9.73 9.24
C TYR A 287 3.86 -10.29 10.32
N LEU A 288 4.40 -10.99 11.30
CA LEU A 288 3.64 -11.48 12.45
C LEU A 288 3.05 -10.33 13.28
N LEU A 289 3.87 -9.29 13.53
CA LEU A 289 3.41 -8.09 14.23
C LEU A 289 2.31 -7.37 13.45
N ALA A 290 2.45 -7.26 12.14
CA ALA A 290 1.43 -6.65 11.29
C ALA A 290 0.09 -7.39 11.38
N ARG A 291 0.10 -8.74 11.33
CA ARG A 291 -1.11 -9.54 11.53
C ARG A 291 -1.74 -9.26 12.91
N LYS A 292 -0.91 -9.23 13.96
CA LYS A 292 -1.38 -8.98 15.32
C LYS A 292 -1.99 -7.59 15.49
N LEU A 293 -1.42 -6.57 14.87
CA LEU A 293 -1.95 -5.20 14.86
C LEU A 293 -3.29 -5.12 14.12
N ILE A 294 -3.42 -5.78 12.97
CA ILE A 294 -4.70 -5.92 12.24
C ILE A 294 -5.75 -6.61 13.12
N GLU A 295 -5.40 -7.72 13.78
CA GLU A 295 -6.28 -8.45 14.71
C GLU A 295 -6.70 -7.57 15.90
N SER A 296 -5.81 -6.67 16.35
CA SER A 296 -6.06 -5.72 17.45
C SER A 296 -6.90 -4.50 17.02
N GLY A 297 -7.27 -4.37 15.74
CA GLY A 297 -8.17 -3.33 15.24
C GLY A 297 -7.51 -2.14 14.55
N VAL A 298 -6.20 -2.20 14.25
CA VAL A 298 -5.55 -1.18 13.43
C VAL A 298 -6.10 -1.23 12.00
N ARG A 299 -6.50 -0.08 11.46
CA ARG A 299 -7.16 -0.02 10.14
C ARG A 299 -6.23 -0.19 8.98
N TYR A 300 -5.03 0.36 9.09
CA TYR A 300 -4.07 0.34 7.98
C TYR A 300 -2.67 0.04 8.52
N VAL A 301 -2.11 -1.07 8.10
CA VAL A 301 -0.75 -1.46 8.46
C VAL A 301 0.05 -1.59 7.18
N THR A 302 1.20 -0.91 7.14
CA THR A 302 2.19 -1.07 6.08
C THR A 302 3.42 -1.75 6.64
N VAL A 303 3.88 -2.78 5.96
CA VAL A 303 5.17 -3.42 6.22
C VAL A 303 6.10 -3.06 5.08
N ASP A 304 7.17 -2.32 5.39
CA ASP A 304 8.27 -2.00 4.49
C ASP A 304 9.57 -2.46 5.14
N VAL A 305 9.92 -3.70 4.88
CA VAL A 305 10.97 -4.43 5.60
C VAL A 305 12.11 -4.79 4.68
N ARG A 306 13.30 -4.53 5.17
CA ARG A 306 14.55 -5.08 4.63
C ARG A 306 15.15 -6.00 5.68
N GLU A 307 15.58 -7.18 5.28
CA GLU A 307 16.27 -8.07 6.21
C GLU A 307 17.62 -7.41 6.59
N PRO A 308 17.87 -7.09 7.86
CA PRO A 308 19.08 -6.39 8.26
C PRO A 308 20.31 -7.27 8.21
N MET A 309 21.50 -6.66 8.24
CA MET A 309 22.79 -7.36 8.26
C MET A 309 22.90 -8.40 9.39
N HIS A 310 22.25 -8.13 10.51
CA HIS A 310 22.11 -9.05 11.63
C HIS A 310 20.63 -9.42 11.74
N SER A 311 20.34 -10.69 11.57
CA SER A 311 18.99 -11.22 11.70
C SER A 311 19.01 -12.49 12.55
N PHE A 312 17.84 -12.86 13.06
CA PHE A 312 17.67 -14.12 13.77
C PHE A 312 17.05 -15.14 12.81
N ARG A 313 17.80 -16.19 12.52
CA ARG A 313 17.31 -17.30 11.73
C ARG A 313 17.30 -18.55 12.59
N ASP A 314 16.16 -19.25 12.65
CA ASP A 314 16.03 -20.52 13.40
C ASP A 314 16.50 -20.37 14.87
N GLY A 315 16.16 -19.26 15.51
CA GLY A 315 16.55 -18.96 16.88
C GLY A 315 18.03 -18.61 17.09
N LYS A 316 18.80 -18.47 15.99
CA LYS A 316 20.21 -18.09 16.05
C LYS A 316 20.44 -16.75 15.39
N SER A 317 21.33 -15.95 15.98
CA SER A 317 21.81 -14.75 15.34
C SER A 317 22.62 -15.12 14.10
N VAL A 318 22.24 -14.56 12.96
CA VAL A 318 22.96 -14.71 11.69
C VAL A 318 23.44 -13.35 11.24
N SER A 319 24.72 -13.26 10.93
CA SER A 319 25.34 -12.04 10.39
C SER A 319 25.51 -12.18 8.89
N TYR A 320 25.02 -11.21 8.12
CA TYR A 320 25.23 -11.13 6.69
C TYR A 320 26.31 -10.07 6.40
N ASN A 321 27.37 -10.49 5.70
CA ASN A 321 28.46 -9.58 5.34
C ASN A 321 28.04 -8.62 4.23
N GLY A 322 28.15 -7.33 4.49
CA GLY A 322 28.09 -6.27 3.50
C GLY A 322 26.82 -5.45 3.48
N GLY A 323 26.91 -4.19 3.77
CA GLY A 323 26.01 -3.08 3.52
C GLY A 323 24.54 -3.20 3.91
N SER A 324 23.94 -2.08 4.20
CA SER A 324 22.58 -1.92 4.73
C SER A 324 21.47 -2.16 3.70
N ASN A 325 21.74 -2.54 2.46
CA ASN A 325 20.76 -2.49 1.40
C ASN A 325 20.35 -3.90 0.92
N MET A 326 19.46 -4.53 1.66
CA MET A 326 18.84 -5.81 1.29
C MET A 326 17.41 -5.58 0.78
N ASN A 327 17.30 -4.82 -0.30
CA ASN A 327 16.07 -4.60 -1.05
C ASN A 327 16.13 -5.31 -2.41
N TRP A 328 15.04 -5.25 -3.17
CA TRP A 328 14.90 -5.90 -4.47
C TRP A 328 15.57 -5.15 -5.62
N ASP A 329 16.45 -4.18 -5.34
CA ASP A 329 17.16 -3.39 -6.36
C ASP A 329 18.33 -4.15 -6.99
N HIS A 330 18.01 -5.19 -7.73
CA HIS A 330 18.97 -6.16 -8.30
C HIS A 330 19.48 -5.76 -9.69
N HIS A 331 20.26 -4.69 -9.78
CA HIS A 331 20.94 -4.32 -11.04
C HIS A 331 22.10 -5.24 -11.41
N ASP A 332 22.60 -6.02 -10.47
CA ASP A 332 23.67 -6.98 -10.66
C ASP A 332 23.48 -8.20 -9.76
N ALA A 333 24.10 -9.31 -10.15
CA ALA A 333 24.20 -10.55 -9.38
C ALA A 333 22.85 -11.08 -8.83
N ILE A 334 21.73 -10.85 -9.52
CA ILE A 334 20.38 -11.29 -9.07
C ILE A 334 20.31 -12.80 -8.84
N TYR A 335 21.12 -13.58 -9.57
CA TYR A 335 21.15 -15.04 -9.49
C TYR A 335 22.30 -15.59 -8.63
N SER A 336 23.01 -14.72 -7.91
CA SER A 336 24.04 -15.16 -6.96
C SER A 336 23.44 -16.05 -5.89
N THR A 337 24.12 -17.14 -5.55
CA THR A 337 23.79 -17.98 -4.40
C THR A 337 24.50 -17.55 -3.13
N SER A 338 25.37 -16.53 -3.23
CA SER A 338 26.15 -16.05 -2.11
C SER A 338 25.28 -15.33 -1.08
N HIS A 339 25.46 -15.64 0.19
CA HIS A 339 24.99 -14.85 1.32
C HIS A 339 25.97 -13.73 1.72
N THR A 340 27.04 -13.59 0.95
CA THR A 340 28.04 -12.53 1.13
C THR A 340 27.80 -11.45 0.08
N ASN A 341 28.18 -10.23 0.45
CA ASN A 341 28.17 -9.10 -0.46
C ASN A 341 28.89 -9.45 -1.77
N THR A 342 28.18 -9.45 -2.88
CA THR A 342 28.80 -9.54 -4.19
C THR A 342 29.39 -8.17 -4.51
N PRO A 343 30.71 -8.06 -4.72
CA PRO A 343 31.40 -6.77 -4.79
C PRO A 343 31.27 -6.13 -6.17
N ASN A 344 30.08 -5.90 -6.66
CA ASN A 344 29.90 -5.18 -7.90
C ASN A 344 29.42 -3.77 -7.65
N GLY A 345 30.32 -2.94 -7.25
CA GLY A 345 30.46 -1.52 -7.50
C GLY A 345 29.26 -0.57 -7.61
N GLY A 346 28.07 -1.07 -7.65
CA GLY A 346 26.85 -0.28 -7.63
C GLY A 346 26.55 0.16 -6.18
N ALA A 347 26.37 1.43 -5.97
CA ALA A 347 26.00 1.98 -4.69
C ALA A 347 24.67 1.36 -4.19
N GLY A 348 24.76 0.22 -3.52
CA GLY A 348 23.69 -0.26 -2.67
C GLY A 348 22.71 -1.26 -3.24
N ALA A 349 22.75 -1.60 -4.51
CA ALA A 349 21.76 -2.47 -5.12
C ALA A 349 22.12 -3.95 -5.04
N GLY A 350 21.11 -4.80 -4.76
CA GLY A 350 21.10 -6.24 -5.02
C GLY A 350 22.28 -7.07 -4.54
N ARG A 351 22.81 -6.81 -3.36
CA ARG A 351 24.03 -7.46 -2.88
C ARG A 351 23.89 -8.95 -2.56
N TYR A 352 22.66 -9.43 -2.49
CA TYR A 352 22.33 -10.84 -2.26
C TYR A 352 21.48 -11.34 -3.40
N GLY A 353 21.78 -12.52 -3.90
CA GLY A 353 20.96 -13.14 -4.94
C GLY A 353 19.52 -13.31 -4.48
N ILE A 354 18.59 -13.22 -5.42
CA ILE A 354 17.15 -13.27 -5.15
C ILE A 354 16.73 -14.57 -4.44
N ALA A 355 17.42 -15.70 -4.70
CA ALA A 355 17.12 -16.99 -4.10
C ALA A 355 17.67 -17.15 -2.67
N THR A 356 18.45 -16.19 -2.17
CA THR A 356 19.01 -16.29 -0.84
C THR A 356 17.96 -16.11 0.24
N TRP A 357 18.24 -16.61 1.45
CA TRP A 357 17.29 -16.52 2.54
C TRP A 357 16.93 -15.07 2.92
N PRO A 358 17.86 -14.08 3.03
CA PRO A 358 17.49 -12.71 3.36
C PRO A 358 16.59 -12.04 2.31
N MET A 359 16.55 -12.59 1.10
CA MET A 359 15.69 -12.12 0.03
C MET A 359 14.41 -12.98 -0.05
N MET A 360 14.25 -13.77 -1.11
CA MET A 360 13.00 -14.52 -1.34
C MET A 360 12.75 -15.60 -0.30
N GLY A 361 13.79 -16.21 0.27
CA GLY A 361 13.60 -17.27 1.28
C GLY A 361 12.80 -16.80 2.50
N SER A 362 13.12 -15.64 3.04
CA SER A 362 12.38 -15.06 4.17
C SER A 362 11.04 -14.45 3.74
N THR A 363 10.96 -13.87 2.55
CA THR A 363 9.72 -13.30 2.00
C THR A 363 8.67 -14.38 1.74
N ASP A 364 9.04 -15.46 1.04
CA ASP A 364 8.14 -16.57 0.74
C ASP A 364 7.63 -17.25 2.02
N GLN A 365 8.52 -17.42 3.01
CA GLN A 365 8.13 -17.98 4.30
C GLN A 365 7.13 -17.10 5.04
N ALA A 366 7.46 -15.83 5.20
CA ALA A 366 6.65 -14.88 5.97
C ALA A 366 5.30 -14.60 5.30
N PHE A 367 5.28 -14.43 3.98
CA PHE A 367 4.05 -14.14 3.24
C PHE A 367 3.11 -15.35 3.21
N ALA A 368 3.61 -16.54 2.94
CA ALA A 368 2.80 -17.76 3.00
C ALA A 368 2.21 -17.99 4.38
N ALA A 369 3.00 -17.80 5.44
CA ALA A 369 2.54 -17.92 6.82
C ALA A 369 1.48 -16.88 7.15
N LEU A 370 1.66 -15.64 6.70
CA LEU A 370 0.70 -14.54 6.88
C LEU A 370 -0.67 -14.87 6.26
N ILE A 371 -0.70 -15.28 5.00
CA ILE A 371 -1.94 -15.60 4.29
C ILE A 371 -2.66 -16.78 4.94
N GLU A 372 -1.92 -17.83 5.30
CA GLU A 372 -2.50 -18.99 5.95
C GLU A 372 -3.04 -18.69 7.35
N ASP A 373 -2.27 -17.98 8.19
CA ASP A 373 -2.68 -17.60 9.55
C ASP A 373 -3.89 -16.65 9.53
N MET A 374 -3.88 -15.65 8.68
CA MET A 374 -5.02 -14.74 8.53
C MET A 374 -6.28 -15.45 8.03
N HIS A 375 -6.12 -16.44 7.14
CA HIS A 375 -7.23 -17.27 6.71
C HIS A 375 -7.81 -18.11 7.85
N GLN A 376 -6.94 -18.82 8.60
CA GLN A 376 -7.33 -19.67 9.72
C GLN A 376 -8.04 -18.88 10.84
N ARG A 377 -7.64 -17.62 11.05
CA ARG A 377 -8.26 -16.72 12.04
C ARG A 377 -9.51 -16.00 11.53
N GLY A 378 -9.88 -16.18 10.26
CA GLY A 378 -11.00 -15.46 9.66
C GLY A 378 -10.72 -13.98 9.35
N LEU A 379 -9.48 -13.50 9.53
CA LEU A 379 -9.10 -12.10 9.29
C LEU A 379 -9.18 -11.69 7.82
N LEU A 380 -9.03 -12.65 6.89
CA LEU A 380 -9.20 -12.38 5.46
C LEU A 380 -10.65 -12.02 5.08
N ALA A 381 -11.63 -12.27 5.95
CA ALA A 381 -13.01 -11.93 5.65
C ALA A 381 -13.21 -10.41 5.46
N ASP A 382 -12.51 -9.59 6.24
CA ASP A 382 -12.67 -8.12 6.27
C ASP A 382 -11.34 -7.34 6.18
N THR A 383 -10.22 -8.01 5.87
CA THR A 383 -8.92 -7.39 5.67
C THR A 383 -8.45 -7.58 4.24
N LEU A 384 -8.19 -6.49 3.53
CA LEU A 384 -7.52 -6.52 2.23
C LEU A 384 -6.01 -6.60 2.45
N VAL A 385 -5.38 -7.66 1.96
CA VAL A 385 -3.93 -7.83 1.95
C VAL A 385 -3.40 -7.53 0.56
N CYS A 386 -2.41 -6.65 0.46
CA CYS A 386 -1.77 -6.23 -0.78
C CYS A 386 -0.26 -6.52 -0.70
N PHE A 387 0.27 -7.35 -1.60
CA PHE A 387 1.71 -7.49 -1.82
C PHE A 387 2.08 -6.65 -3.04
N VAL A 388 2.89 -5.62 -2.84
CA VAL A 388 3.17 -4.59 -3.84
C VAL A 388 4.65 -4.22 -3.89
N THR A 389 5.05 -3.66 -5.01
CA THR A 389 6.38 -3.07 -5.26
C THR A 389 6.20 -1.84 -6.15
N GLU A 390 7.18 -0.94 -6.18
CA GLU A 390 7.05 0.33 -6.90
C GLU A 390 7.12 0.20 -8.43
N PHE A 391 7.76 -0.83 -8.96
CA PHE A 391 7.86 -1.18 -10.38
C PHE A 391 8.43 -2.59 -10.55
N GLY A 392 8.54 -3.07 -11.79
CA GLY A 392 9.13 -4.36 -12.12
C GLY A 392 10.60 -4.27 -12.50
N ARG A 393 11.09 -5.34 -13.10
CA ARG A 393 12.47 -5.48 -13.60
C ARG A 393 12.48 -5.82 -15.09
N THR A 394 13.53 -5.38 -15.80
CA THR A 394 13.68 -5.65 -17.23
C THR A 394 13.61 -7.16 -17.50
N PRO A 395 12.89 -7.59 -18.58
CA PRO A 395 12.91 -8.98 -19.01
C PRO A 395 14.31 -9.45 -19.36
N LYS A 396 15.05 -8.64 -20.12
CA LYS A 396 16.42 -8.97 -20.50
C LYS A 396 17.37 -8.83 -19.31
N ILE A 397 18.11 -9.91 -19.04
CA ILE A 397 19.20 -9.93 -18.07
C ILE A 397 20.35 -9.11 -18.64
N ASN A 398 20.87 -8.17 -17.86
CA ASN A 398 21.98 -7.31 -18.29
C ASN A 398 23.35 -8.00 -18.16
N ASP A 399 24.41 -7.36 -18.65
CA ASP A 399 25.77 -7.91 -18.67
C ASP A 399 26.38 -8.16 -17.28
N ARG A 400 25.76 -7.58 -16.23
CA ARG A 400 26.13 -7.80 -14.82
C ARG A 400 25.32 -8.90 -14.13
N GLN A 401 24.56 -9.68 -14.92
CA GLN A 401 23.66 -10.70 -14.40
C GLN A 401 22.59 -10.15 -13.43
N GLY A 402 22.10 -8.96 -13.74
CA GLY A 402 21.03 -8.28 -13.03
C GLY A 402 19.88 -7.91 -13.97
N ARG A 403 18.88 -7.24 -13.40
CA ARG A 403 17.76 -6.69 -14.15
C ARG A 403 17.57 -5.24 -13.75
N ASP A 404 17.47 -4.35 -14.73
CA ASP A 404 17.26 -2.92 -14.49
C ASP A 404 15.80 -2.59 -14.19
N HIS A 405 15.48 -1.32 -13.88
CA HIS A 405 14.12 -0.90 -13.58
C HIS A 405 13.21 -1.03 -14.81
N TRP A 406 11.99 -1.52 -14.60
CA TRP A 406 11.01 -1.68 -15.67
C TRP A 406 9.61 -1.32 -15.21
N THR A 407 9.00 -0.32 -15.85
CA THR A 407 7.69 0.21 -15.47
C THR A 407 6.56 -0.23 -16.38
N ASN A 408 6.88 -0.87 -17.51
CA ASN A 408 5.87 -1.24 -18.50
C ASN A 408 5.06 -2.48 -18.11
N ALA A 409 5.61 -3.34 -17.24
CA ALA A 409 4.93 -4.52 -16.74
C ALA A 409 5.51 -4.95 -15.39
N PHE A 410 4.64 -5.20 -14.41
CA PHE A 410 4.97 -5.79 -13.11
C PHE A 410 3.72 -6.42 -12.48
N SER A 411 3.89 -7.07 -11.33
CA SER A 411 2.81 -7.82 -10.72
C SER A 411 2.56 -7.41 -9.27
N PHE A 412 1.28 -7.37 -8.89
CA PHE A 412 0.83 -7.29 -7.51
C PHE A 412 0.06 -8.56 -7.14
N ALA A 413 0.02 -8.90 -5.85
CA ALA A 413 -0.83 -9.96 -5.35
C ALA A 413 -1.78 -9.44 -4.26
N PHE A 414 -3.02 -9.95 -4.27
CA PHE A 414 -4.08 -9.52 -3.37
C PHE A 414 -4.75 -10.74 -2.71
N ALA A 415 -5.20 -10.56 -1.48
CA ALA A 415 -6.02 -11.53 -0.76
C ALA A 415 -7.02 -10.84 0.16
N GLY A 416 -8.09 -11.56 0.51
CA GLY A 416 -9.05 -11.15 1.52
C GLY A 416 -10.04 -10.07 1.08
N ALA A 417 -10.92 -9.65 2.00
CA ALA A 417 -11.98 -8.66 1.76
C ALA A 417 -12.81 -8.96 0.50
N GLY A 418 -13.12 -10.24 0.28
CA GLY A 418 -13.89 -10.69 -0.89
C GLY A 418 -13.13 -10.67 -2.22
N VAL A 419 -11.81 -10.55 -2.21
CA VAL A 419 -10.99 -10.80 -3.40
C VAL A 419 -11.12 -12.27 -3.78
N PRO A 420 -11.49 -12.61 -5.01
CA PRO A 420 -11.51 -14.00 -5.47
C PRO A 420 -10.12 -14.62 -5.36
N GLY A 421 -10.03 -15.85 -4.89
CA GLY A 421 -8.75 -16.56 -4.80
C GLY A 421 -8.49 -17.45 -5.99
N GLY A 422 -7.22 -17.82 -6.20
CA GLY A 422 -6.83 -18.82 -7.19
C GLY A 422 -6.82 -18.31 -8.64
N GLN A 423 -6.71 -17.00 -8.87
CA GLN A 423 -6.75 -16.45 -10.22
C GLN A 423 -5.56 -15.55 -10.56
N VAL A 424 -5.38 -15.35 -11.85
CA VAL A 424 -4.47 -14.37 -12.44
C VAL A 424 -5.28 -13.39 -13.29
N VAL A 425 -5.02 -12.10 -13.09
CA VAL A 425 -5.63 -11.01 -13.84
C VAL A 425 -4.58 -10.43 -14.80
N GLY A 426 -4.94 -10.38 -16.07
CA GLY A 426 -4.09 -9.85 -17.13
C GLY A 426 -2.93 -10.77 -17.53
N SER A 427 -2.20 -10.35 -18.53
CA SER A 427 -1.06 -11.08 -19.10
C SER A 427 -0.01 -10.15 -19.65
N THR A 428 1.23 -10.60 -19.65
CA THR A 428 2.34 -9.97 -20.37
C THR A 428 2.75 -10.79 -21.60
N ASP A 429 3.53 -10.20 -22.48
CA ASP A 429 4.03 -10.86 -23.69
C ASP A 429 4.92 -12.06 -23.36
N ARG A 430 5.35 -12.75 -24.40
CA ARG A 430 6.20 -13.95 -24.29
C ARG A 430 7.50 -13.67 -23.51
N GLU A 431 8.00 -12.45 -23.61
CA GLU A 431 9.25 -12.03 -22.96
C GLU A 431 9.02 -11.40 -21.57
N GLY A 432 7.77 -11.14 -21.19
CA GLY A 432 7.43 -10.51 -19.92
C GLY A 432 7.65 -8.99 -19.89
N GLY A 433 7.83 -8.38 -21.06
CA GLY A 433 8.19 -6.95 -21.17
C GLY A 433 7.00 -6.01 -21.19
N TYR A 434 5.92 -6.41 -21.83
CA TYR A 434 4.78 -5.55 -22.09
C TYR A 434 3.46 -6.26 -21.83
N ILE A 435 2.47 -5.50 -21.40
CA ILE A 435 1.13 -6.01 -21.15
C ILE A 435 0.45 -6.31 -22.48
N THR A 436 -0.12 -7.51 -22.61
CA THR A 436 -0.85 -7.99 -23.78
C THR A 436 -2.34 -8.13 -23.54
N SER A 437 -2.79 -8.13 -22.30
CA SER A 437 -4.23 -8.10 -21.97
C SER A 437 -4.84 -6.77 -22.43
N SER A 438 -6.14 -6.79 -22.71
CA SER A 438 -6.90 -5.59 -23.09
C SER A 438 -6.95 -4.53 -21.98
N MET A 439 -6.64 -4.91 -20.74
CA MET A 439 -6.58 -4.04 -19.58
C MET A 439 -5.17 -4.00 -19.01
N ALA A 440 -4.71 -2.79 -18.71
CA ALA A 440 -3.54 -2.49 -17.92
C ALA A 440 -3.98 -1.66 -16.72
N TYR A 441 -3.45 -1.95 -15.55
CA TYR A 441 -3.75 -1.25 -14.32
C TYR A 441 -2.57 -0.42 -13.84
N THR A 442 -2.87 0.76 -13.32
CA THR A 442 -1.87 1.73 -12.82
C THR A 442 -1.84 1.77 -11.30
N ILE A 443 -0.94 2.58 -10.76
CA ILE A 443 -0.87 2.82 -9.31
C ILE A 443 -2.11 3.57 -8.82
N GLU A 444 -2.68 4.47 -9.62
CA GLU A 444 -3.95 5.13 -9.29
C GLU A 444 -5.11 4.13 -9.23
N ASP A 445 -5.11 3.10 -10.07
CA ASP A 445 -6.13 2.02 -10.07
C ASP A 445 -6.01 1.18 -8.78
N TYR A 446 -4.78 0.90 -8.34
CA TYR A 446 -4.52 0.25 -7.05
C TYR A 446 -5.06 1.09 -5.88
N ALA A 447 -4.77 2.39 -5.85
CA ALA A 447 -5.28 3.28 -4.80
C ALA A 447 -6.82 3.39 -4.84
N ALA A 448 -7.41 3.51 -6.03
CA ALA A 448 -8.85 3.51 -6.24
C ALA A 448 -9.49 2.21 -5.71
N THR A 449 -8.82 1.07 -5.92
CA THR A 449 -9.26 -0.24 -5.41
C THR A 449 -9.30 -0.27 -3.89
N ILE A 450 -8.27 0.23 -3.21
CA ILE A 450 -8.23 0.31 -1.75
C ILE A 450 -9.39 1.16 -1.22
N TYR A 451 -9.58 2.35 -1.79
CA TYR A 451 -10.65 3.25 -1.34
C TYR A 451 -12.04 2.62 -1.56
N GLU A 452 -12.27 2.01 -2.71
CA GLU A 452 -13.54 1.32 -3.02
C GLU A 452 -13.79 0.13 -2.07
N LYS A 453 -12.78 -0.71 -1.83
CA LYS A 453 -12.86 -1.83 -0.87
C LYS A 453 -13.19 -1.38 0.55
N LEU A 454 -12.69 -0.21 0.97
CA LEU A 454 -12.98 0.39 2.26
C LEU A 454 -14.31 1.18 2.30
N GLY A 455 -14.99 1.35 1.17
CA GLY A 455 -16.21 2.16 1.06
C GLY A 455 -15.95 3.66 1.24
N ILE A 456 -14.73 4.12 0.96
CA ILE A 456 -14.37 5.55 1.01
C ILE A 456 -14.85 6.23 -0.26
N ASP A 457 -15.75 7.18 -0.10
CA ASP A 457 -16.30 7.99 -1.19
C ASP A 457 -15.22 8.93 -1.76
N ARG A 458 -14.70 8.56 -2.94
CA ARG A 458 -13.66 9.32 -3.65
C ARG A 458 -14.17 10.61 -4.29
N SER A 459 -15.49 10.78 -4.41
CA SER A 459 -16.11 12.00 -4.92
C SER A 459 -16.06 13.15 -3.91
N LYS A 460 -15.85 12.84 -2.62
CA LYS A 460 -15.66 13.82 -1.56
C LYS A 460 -14.21 14.26 -1.49
N PRO A 461 -13.88 15.51 -1.87
CA PRO A 461 -12.50 15.97 -1.87
C PRO A 461 -11.92 16.09 -0.45
N LEU A 462 -10.60 16.03 -0.36
CA LEU A 462 -9.83 16.63 0.72
C LEU A 462 -9.52 18.09 0.36
N TYR A 463 -9.30 18.93 1.34
CA TYR A 463 -8.98 20.33 1.12
C TYR A 463 -7.57 20.64 1.62
N THR A 464 -6.78 21.28 0.76
CA THR A 464 -5.47 21.83 1.16
C THR A 464 -5.65 23.00 2.14
N PRO A 465 -4.58 23.46 2.84
CA PRO A 465 -4.64 24.63 3.72
C PRO A 465 -5.15 25.91 3.05
N ILE A 466 -4.98 26.02 1.73
CA ILE A 466 -5.49 27.14 0.91
C ILE A 466 -6.87 26.84 0.30
N ASN A 467 -7.60 25.88 0.86
CA ASN A 467 -8.96 25.49 0.45
C ASN A 467 -9.09 24.99 -1.00
N ARG A 468 -8.02 24.41 -1.57
CA ARG A 468 -8.06 23.76 -2.88
C ARG A 468 -8.59 22.34 -2.73
N PRO A 469 -9.65 21.92 -3.47
CA PRO A 469 -10.17 20.55 -3.43
C PRO A 469 -9.22 19.59 -4.13
N ILE A 470 -8.96 18.43 -3.50
CA ILE A 470 -8.16 17.32 -4.01
C ILE A 470 -9.01 16.06 -3.95
N TYR A 471 -9.25 15.43 -5.09
CA TYR A 471 -10.01 14.19 -5.21
C TYR A 471 -9.06 12.97 -5.14
N LEU A 472 -9.49 11.94 -4.43
CA LEU A 472 -8.69 10.74 -4.16
C LEU A 472 -8.62 9.83 -5.39
N ALA A 473 -7.40 9.49 -5.83
CA ALA A 473 -7.16 8.64 -6.99
C ALA A 473 -8.09 9.00 -8.16
N ALA A 474 -8.15 10.30 -8.50
CA ALA A 474 -9.15 10.86 -9.42
C ALA A 474 -9.09 10.23 -10.83
N LYS A 475 -7.92 9.76 -11.25
CA LYS A 475 -7.68 9.10 -12.53
C LYS A 475 -7.83 7.57 -12.45
N GLY A 476 -7.82 7.02 -11.24
CA GLY A 476 -7.84 5.58 -11.01
C GLY A 476 -9.23 4.97 -11.19
N ARG A 477 -9.23 3.77 -11.77
CA ARG A 477 -10.39 2.88 -11.86
C ARG A 477 -10.13 1.68 -10.97
N PRO A 478 -11.05 1.28 -10.09
CA PRO A 478 -10.86 0.07 -9.29
C PRO A 478 -10.59 -1.14 -10.19
N ILE A 479 -9.68 -2.01 -9.75
CA ILE A 479 -9.40 -3.30 -10.42
C ILE A 479 -10.63 -4.18 -10.25
N ALA A 480 -11.44 -4.29 -11.31
CA ALA A 480 -12.78 -4.88 -11.24
C ALA A 480 -12.76 -6.35 -10.80
N GLU A 481 -11.73 -7.10 -11.20
CA GLU A 481 -11.58 -8.53 -10.92
C GLU A 481 -11.27 -8.84 -9.44
N LEU A 482 -11.05 -7.81 -8.64
CA LEU A 482 -10.85 -7.95 -7.20
C LEU A 482 -12.15 -7.86 -6.37
N PHE A 483 -13.33 -7.64 -7.02
CA PHE A 483 -14.64 -7.44 -6.35
C PHE A 483 -15.60 -8.60 -6.46
#